data_0a1da1c0ec932269e23db65ceddfef84
#
_entry.id   0a1da1c0ec932269e23db65ceddfef84
#
_cell.length_a   1.000
_cell.length_b   1.000
_cell.length_c   1.000
_cell.angle_alpha   90.00
_cell.angle_beta   90.00
_cell.angle_gamma   90.00
#
_symmetry.space_group_name_H-M   'P 1'
#
loop_
_entity.id
_entity.type
_entity.pdbx_description
1 polymer ?
#
loop_
_entity_poly.entity_id
_entity_poly.type
_entity_poly.pdbx_seq_one_letter_code
_entity_poly.pdbx_strand_id
1 'polypeptide(L)'
;MIVTDTSDSGDRTRENRLKTGHLGTEATAARAPIAKVGRIDTTSAAPAAPSTRRAADVLAVAAPLLLVASVAARLAWTYLVPNGANFVDLHVYLGGAAALDHPGTLYSYVYADQTPDFPLPFTYPPFAAIVFYPLHLLPFGLVALGWQLATIAALYGAVRISQRLLGVAAGAHGRRVAMVWTAVTIWIEPLRSTFDYGQVNVLLMTAVLWAVYSTRWWLSGLLVGLAAGIKLTPAVSGVYLAGARRWAATVFSAVIFLATIGISVLVVGDQTRYYFTELLGDAHRVGPIATSFNQSWRGGLSRILGHDVGFGPLLVAVVAGTAVLAVLAWRALDRSDRLGRLIVVEVFGLLLSPISWTHHWVWLVPLMIWAIHGPVRAWRGARLVGWGWLALTLIGVPWLLSFAQPNIWQIGRPWYLAWAGLVYIVAAVATLIWIAAAGRRAGHQVTAPSVTPXRQRDRRGRRRGRARASCRRCR
;
A
#
# COMPACT_ATOMS: atom_id res chain seq x y z
N MET A 1 -46.67 -15.71 39.46
CA MET A 1 -47.12 -15.45 40.82
C MET A 1 -46.55 -14.10 41.22
N ILE A 2 -47.30 -13.05 40.95
CA ILE A 2 -47.82 -12.12 41.93
C ILE A 2 -46.68 -11.33 42.62
N VAL A 3 -46.53 -10.04 42.64
CA VAL A 3 -47.39 -8.88 42.50
C VAL A 3 -46.59 -7.72 43.08
N THR A 4 -46.62 -6.58 42.42
CA THR A 4 -46.84 -5.20 42.94
C THR A 4 -45.85 -4.65 43.96
N ASP A 5 -45.59 -3.40 44.13
CA ASP A 5 -46.15 -2.15 43.59
C ASP A 5 -45.44 -0.98 44.27
N THR A 6 -45.52 0.13 43.61
CA THR A 6 -45.74 1.52 44.00
C THR A 6 -44.59 2.36 44.56
N SER A 7 -44.30 3.39 43.81
CA SER A 7 -44.48 4.85 44.06
C SER A 7 -43.69 5.41 45.25
N ASP A 8 -43.09 6.57 45.18
CA ASP A 8 -43.70 7.87 45.08
C ASP A 8 -42.66 9.00 44.90
N SER A 9 -43.06 10.00 44.26
CA SER A 9 -42.70 11.37 44.00
C SER A 9 -41.86 12.13 45.05
N GLY A 10 -41.13 13.12 44.57
CA GLY A 10 -40.60 14.17 45.39
C GLY A 10 -39.76 15.24 44.72
N ASP A 11 -40.42 16.10 43.98
CA ASP A 11 -39.96 17.39 43.48
C ASP A 11 -39.52 18.31 44.62
N ARG A 12 -38.41 19.06 44.47
CA ARG A 12 -38.24 20.41 45.02
C ARG A 12 -37.04 21.15 44.43
N THR A 13 -37.43 22.07 43.55
CA THR A 13 -36.72 23.32 43.22
C THR A 13 -36.40 24.14 44.46
N ARG A 14 -35.21 24.77 44.51
CA ARG A 14 -35.09 26.11 45.15
C ARG A 14 -33.85 26.85 44.65
N GLU A 15 -34.11 27.98 44.04
CA GLU A 15 -33.28 29.17 43.86
C GLU A 15 -32.68 29.66 45.17
N ASN A 16 -31.52 30.24 45.14
CA ASN A 16 -31.27 31.55 45.79
C ASN A 16 -29.95 32.23 45.31
N ARG A 17 -30.16 33.34 44.88
CA ARG A 17 -29.63 34.67 44.63
C ARG A 17 -28.67 35.21 45.68
N LEU A 18 -27.62 35.88 45.13
CA LEU A 18 -27.06 37.18 45.57
C LEU A 18 -26.29 37.30 46.90
N LYS A 19 -25.02 37.72 46.79
CA LYS A 19 -24.66 39.06 47.29
C LYS A 19 -23.29 39.53 46.82
N THR A 20 -23.28 40.77 46.38
CA THR A 20 -22.25 41.69 45.96
C THR A 20 -21.24 42.06 47.07
N GLY A 21 -19.99 42.35 46.71
CA GLY A 21 -19.05 43.04 47.52
C GLY A 21 -17.97 43.71 46.66
N HIS A 22 -18.10 45.04 46.53
CA HIS A 22 -17.12 45.93 45.91
C HIS A 22 -15.84 46.03 46.71
N LEU A 23 -14.73 46.17 46.02
CA LEU A 23 -13.71 47.19 46.37
C LEU A 23 -12.72 47.32 45.18
N GLY A 24 -12.61 48.55 44.71
CA GLY A 24 -11.80 48.91 43.55
C GLY A 24 -10.35 49.25 43.87
N THR A 25 -9.53 49.18 42.85
CA THR A 25 -8.34 50.05 42.70
C THR A 25 -8.06 50.28 41.20
N GLU A 26 -8.10 51.54 40.86
CA GLU A 26 -7.76 52.05 39.53
C GLU A 26 -6.29 51.82 39.20
N ALA A 27 -5.98 51.27 38.05
CA ALA A 27 -4.67 51.37 37.44
C ALA A 27 -4.85 51.86 35.99
N THR A 28 -4.46 53.11 35.81
CA THR A 28 -4.46 53.81 34.50
C THR A 28 -3.37 53.19 33.62
N ALA A 29 -3.79 52.46 32.60
CA ALA A 29 -2.85 51.99 31.55
C ALA A 29 -3.07 52.83 30.30
N ALA A 30 -2.02 53.51 29.86
CA ALA A 30 -2.00 54.34 28.66
C ALA A 30 -2.24 53.50 27.40
N ARG A 31 -3.22 53.91 26.60
CA ARG A 31 -3.49 53.33 25.27
C ARG A 31 -2.41 53.78 24.28
N ALA A 32 -1.63 52.82 23.78
CA ALA A 32 -0.78 53.03 22.60
C ALA A 32 -1.67 53.04 21.34
N PRO A 33 -1.35 53.85 20.32
CA PRO A 33 -2.14 53.94 19.10
C PRO A 33 -2.03 52.63 18.28
N ILE A 34 -3.17 52.07 17.86
CA ILE A 34 -3.27 50.91 16.98
C ILE A 34 -2.71 51.32 15.60
N ALA A 35 -1.54 50.79 15.24
CA ALA A 35 -1.02 50.95 13.90
C ALA A 35 -2.00 50.28 12.91
N LYS A 36 -2.44 51.01 11.90
CA LYS A 36 -3.20 50.50 10.77
C LYS A 36 -2.43 49.33 10.15
N VAL A 37 -2.91 48.12 10.33
CA VAL A 37 -2.43 46.95 9.59
C VAL A 37 -2.74 47.22 8.12
N GLY A 38 -1.69 47.46 7.35
CA GLY A 38 -1.80 47.62 5.91
C GLY A 38 -2.42 46.35 5.31
N ARG A 39 -3.38 46.58 4.43
CA ARG A 39 -3.98 45.49 3.62
C ARG A 39 -2.85 44.74 2.95
N ILE A 40 -2.70 43.47 3.30
CA ILE A 40 -1.81 42.57 2.56
C ILE A 40 -2.44 42.43 1.18
N ASP A 41 -1.85 43.07 0.20
CA ASP A 41 -2.21 42.83 -1.19
C ASP A 41 -1.99 41.35 -1.45
N THR A 42 -3.09 40.63 -1.72
CA THR A 42 -3.01 39.28 -2.24
C THR A 42 -2.21 39.37 -3.55
N THR A 43 -0.94 39.03 -3.47
CA THR A 43 -0.10 38.92 -4.65
C THR A 43 -0.81 37.96 -5.62
N SER A 44 -1.34 38.56 -6.67
CA SER A 44 -1.84 37.82 -7.83
C SER A 44 -0.72 36.88 -8.27
N ALA A 45 -0.94 35.57 -8.11
CA ALA A 45 0.02 34.58 -8.60
C ALA A 45 0.28 34.86 -10.08
N ALA A 46 1.53 35.06 -10.43
CA ALA A 46 1.91 35.30 -11.81
C ALA A 46 1.30 34.24 -12.72
N PRO A 47 0.74 34.61 -13.88
CA PRO A 47 0.14 33.62 -14.78
C PRO A 47 1.18 32.57 -15.18
N ALA A 48 0.83 31.30 -15.07
CA ALA A 48 1.72 30.18 -15.42
C ALA A 48 2.22 30.35 -16.86
N ALA A 49 3.46 29.98 -17.10
CA ALA A 49 4.08 30.05 -18.42
C ALA A 49 3.20 29.32 -19.46
N PRO A 50 3.13 29.81 -20.70
CA PRO A 50 2.28 29.23 -21.75
C PRO A 50 2.48 27.73 -21.95
N SER A 51 3.70 27.23 -21.81
CA SER A 51 4.03 25.81 -21.95
C SER A 51 3.37 24.96 -20.83
N THR A 52 3.30 25.47 -19.61
CA THR A 52 2.68 24.75 -18.48
C THR A 52 1.15 24.73 -18.60
N ARG A 53 0.55 25.77 -19.16
CA ARG A 53 -0.91 25.80 -19.42
C ARG A 53 -1.26 24.78 -20.48
N ARG A 54 -0.55 24.74 -21.60
CA ARG A 54 -0.77 23.77 -22.70
C ARG A 54 -0.64 22.33 -22.19
N ALA A 55 0.37 22.04 -21.38
CA ALA A 55 0.53 20.70 -20.77
C ALA A 55 -0.64 20.34 -19.84
N ALA A 56 -1.14 21.30 -19.06
CA ALA A 56 -2.28 21.09 -18.17
C ALA A 56 -3.58 20.85 -18.98
N ASP A 57 -3.75 21.56 -20.10
CA ASP A 57 -4.92 21.41 -20.98
C ASP A 57 -4.91 20.04 -21.69
N VAL A 58 -3.74 19.61 -22.20
CA VAL A 58 -3.55 18.30 -22.80
C VAL A 58 -3.88 17.20 -21.76
N LEU A 59 -3.35 17.31 -20.56
CA LEU A 59 -3.62 16.34 -19.49
C LEU A 59 -5.11 16.33 -19.08
N ALA A 60 -5.80 17.47 -19.18
CA ALA A 60 -7.22 17.57 -18.84
C ALA A 60 -8.10 16.70 -19.74
N VAL A 61 -7.72 16.61 -21.01
CA VAL A 61 -8.47 15.80 -22.01
C VAL A 61 -7.91 14.39 -22.09
N ALA A 62 -6.59 14.25 -22.17
CA ALA A 62 -5.93 12.96 -22.39
C ALA A 62 -6.13 11.98 -21.23
N ALA A 63 -6.10 12.45 -19.97
CA ALA A 63 -6.16 11.55 -18.82
C ALA A 63 -7.50 10.79 -18.72
N PRO A 64 -8.67 11.45 -18.76
CA PRO A 64 -9.93 10.70 -18.73
C PRO A 64 -10.13 9.84 -19.98
N LEU A 65 -9.73 10.31 -21.18
CA LEU A 65 -9.83 9.51 -22.40
C LEU A 65 -8.97 8.24 -22.30
N LEU A 66 -7.73 8.37 -21.82
CA LEU A 66 -6.84 7.24 -21.63
C LEU A 66 -7.42 6.24 -20.62
N LEU A 67 -7.98 6.73 -19.51
CA LEU A 67 -8.60 5.85 -18.52
C LEU A 67 -9.81 5.11 -19.11
N VAL A 68 -10.71 5.83 -19.79
CA VAL A 68 -11.89 5.22 -20.41
C VAL A 68 -11.47 4.19 -21.46
N ALA A 69 -10.51 4.55 -22.33
CA ALA A 69 -10.00 3.63 -23.35
C ALA A 69 -9.36 2.38 -22.73
N SER A 70 -8.55 2.56 -21.67
CA SER A 70 -7.89 1.45 -20.99
C SER A 70 -8.91 0.53 -20.31
N VAL A 71 -9.91 1.09 -19.63
CA VAL A 71 -10.98 0.31 -18.98
C VAL A 71 -11.80 -0.43 -20.04
N ALA A 72 -12.20 0.26 -21.12
CA ALA A 72 -12.95 -0.36 -22.22
C ALA A 72 -12.15 -1.50 -22.85
N ALA A 73 -10.84 -1.28 -23.10
CA ALA A 73 -9.96 -2.32 -23.63
C ALA A 73 -9.84 -3.50 -22.66
N ARG A 74 -9.74 -3.25 -21.35
CA ARG A 74 -9.67 -4.32 -20.34
C ARG A 74 -10.98 -5.14 -20.32
N LEU A 75 -12.12 -4.47 -20.33
CA LEU A 75 -13.41 -5.16 -20.35
C LEU A 75 -13.61 -5.93 -21.68
N ALA A 76 -13.24 -5.30 -22.80
CA ALA A 76 -13.28 -5.98 -24.11
C ALA A 76 -12.37 -7.22 -24.10
N TRP A 77 -11.15 -7.11 -23.56
CA TRP A 77 -10.26 -8.26 -23.39
C TRP A 77 -10.94 -9.37 -22.59
N THR A 78 -11.52 -9.00 -21.45
CA THR A 78 -12.16 -9.96 -20.53
C THR A 78 -13.33 -10.70 -21.17
N TYR A 79 -14.20 -9.99 -21.89
CA TYR A 79 -15.48 -10.54 -22.32
C TYR A 79 -15.59 -10.88 -23.81
N LEU A 80 -14.71 -10.33 -24.66
CA LEU A 80 -14.78 -10.52 -26.12
C LEU A 80 -13.63 -11.38 -26.67
N VAL A 81 -12.49 -11.48 -25.93
CA VAL A 81 -11.36 -12.29 -26.38
C VAL A 81 -11.53 -13.70 -25.81
N PRO A 82 -11.43 -14.76 -26.63
CA PRO A 82 -11.46 -16.13 -26.11
C PRO A 82 -10.38 -16.33 -25.03
N ASN A 83 -10.78 -16.79 -23.86
CA ASN A 83 -9.91 -16.98 -22.69
C ASN A 83 -9.27 -15.67 -22.19
N GLY A 84 -9.92 -14.53 -22.43
CA GLY A 84 -9.44 -13.21 -21.99
C GLY A 84 -9.37 -13.06 -20.46
N ALA A 85 -10.25 -13.77 -19.75
CA ALA A 85 -10.18 -13.94 -18.29
C ALA A 85 -10.87 -15.24 -17.93
N ASN A 86 -10.24 -16.03 -17.08
CA ASN A 86 -10.81 -17.32 -16.63
C ASN A 86 -11.49 -17.25 -15.26
N PHE A 87 -11.24 -16.19 -14.49
CA PHE A 87 -11.84 -15.97 -13.17
C PHE A 87 -11.68 -17.15 -12.19
N VAL A 88 -10.61 -17.95 -12.33
CA VAL A 88 -10.44 -19.18 -11.54
C VAL A 88 -10.47 -18.91 -10.04
N ASP A 89 -9.84 -17.82 -9.58
CA ASP A 89 -9.85 -17.48 -8.14
C ASP A 89 -11.23 -16.99 -7.68
N LEU A 90 -11.93 -16.26 -8.53
CA LEU A 90 -13.31 -15.84 -8.21
C LEU A 90 -14.24 -17.05 -8.12
N HIS A 91 -14.07 -18.04 -9.00
CA HIS A 91 -14.80 -19.31 -8.90
C HIS A 91 -14.47 -20.02 -7.57
N VAL A 92 -13.20 -20.04 -7.17
CA VAL A 92 -12.79 -20.62 -5.88
C VAL A 92 -13.44 -19.88 -4.71
N TYR A 93 -13.50 -18.56 -4.76
CA TYR A 93 -14.14 -17.76 -3.70
C TYR A 93 -15.63 -18.11 -3.57
N LEU A 94 -16.34 -18.11 -4.70
CA LEU A 94 -17.78 -18.36 -4.71
C LEU A 94 -18.11 -19.82 -4.40
N GLY A 95 -17.32 -20.77 -4.91
CA GLY A 95 -17.51 -22.19 -4.62
C GLY A 95 -17.20 -22.52 -3.17
N GLY A 96 -16.14 -21.93 -2.60
CA GLY A 96 -15.85 -22.07 -1.17
C GLY A 96 -16.95 -21.45 -0.31
N ALA A 97 -17.52 -20.31 -0.76
CA ALA A 97 -18.66 -19.70 -0.08
C ALA A 97 -19.90 -20.62 -0.14
N ALA A 98 -20.22 -21.18 -1.32
CA ALA A 98 -21.32 -22.11 -1.51
C ALA A 98 -21.15 -23.40 -0.67
N ALA A 99 -19.91 -23.82 -0.42
CA ALA A 99 -19.63 -24.99 0.41
C ALA A 99 -20.13 -24.81 1.85
N LEU A 100 -20.38 -23.56 2.29
CA LEU A 100 -20.96 -23.31 3.63
C LEU A 100 -22.39 -23.85 3.75
N ASP A 101 -23.10 -24.06 2.65
CA ASP A 101 -24.43 -24.69 2.65
C ASP A 101 -24.36 -26.17 3.03
N HIS A 102 -23.16 -26.75 3.01
CA HIS A 102 -22.92 -28.18 3.32
C HIS A 102 -21.85 -28.27 4.42
N PRO A 103 -22.25 -28.30 5.70
CA PRO A 103 -21.30 -28.28 6.82
C PRO A 103 -20.18 -29.30 6.67
N GLY A 104 -18.95 -28.89 6.93
CA GLY A 104 -17.78 -29.76 6.87
C GLY A 104 -17.10 -29.86 5.51
N THR A 105 -17.63 -29.23 4.46
CA THR A 105 -17.14 -29.40 3.08
C THR A 105 -16.22 -28.28 2.57
N LEU A 106 -16.04 -27.21 3.34
CA LEU A 106 -15.30 -26.02 2.88
C LEU A 106 -13.91 -26.38 2.30
N TYR A 107 -13.15 -27.20 3.00
CA TYR A 107 -11.78 -27.52 2.59
C TYR A 107 -11.67 -28.80 1.73
N SER A 108 -12.78 -29.49 1.49
CA SER A 108 -12.84 -30.52 0.47
C SER A 108 -13.29 -29.99 -0.89
N TYR A 109 -13.80 -28.75 -0.93
CA TYR A 109 -14.18 -28.09 -2.19
C TYR A 109 -12.95 -27.88 -3.07
N VAL A 110 -13.07 -28.22 -4.36
CA VAL A 110 -12.08 -27.91 -5.41
C VAL A 110 -12.79 -27.43 -6.67
N TYR A 111 -12.18 -26.48 -7.36
CA TYR A 111 -12.62 -25.99 -8.67
C TYR A 111 -11.76 -26.64 -9.74
N ALA A 112 -12.34 -27.39 -10.66
CA ALA A 112 -11.61 -28.14 -11.68
C ALA A 112 -12.09 -27.86 -13.12
N ASP A 113 -13.18 -27.11 -13.29
CA ASP A 113 -13.83 -26.95 -14.60
C ASP A 113 -12.89 -26.42 -15.70
N GLN A 114 -12.01 -25.49 -15.33
CA GLN A 114 -11.03 -24.88 -16.27
C GLN A 114 -9.60 -25.37 -16.01
N THR A 115 -9.39 -26.12 -14.95
CA THR A 115 -8.06 -26.59 -14.53
C THR A 115 -8.13 -28.07 -14.11
N PRO A 116 -8.58 -28.99 -15.01
CA PRO A 116 -8.76 -30.38 -14.63
C PRO A 116 -7.46 -31.06 -14.18
N ASP A 117 -6.32 -30.65 -14.74
CA ASP A 117 -5.00 -31.20 -14.38
C ASP A 117 -4.43 -30.52 -13.12
N PHE A 118 -5.06 -29.47 -12.63
CA PHE A 118 -4.65 -28.72 -11.43
C PHE A 118 -5.91 -28.19 -10.73
N PRO A 119 -6.71 -29.06 -10.11
CA PRO A 119 -7.88 -28.59 -9.36
C PRO A 119 -7.49 -27.61 -8.27
N LEU A 120 -8.23 -26.50 -8.18
CA LEU A 120 -7.90 -25.39 -7.27
C LEU A 120 -8.76 -25.52 -5.99
N PRO A 121 -8.15 -25.86 -4.84
CA PRO A 121 -8.89 -25.92 -3.59
C PRO A 121 -9.11 -24.53 -2.99
N PHE A 122 -10.08 -24.42 -2.08
CA PHE A 122 -10.22 -23.23 -1.26
C PHE A 122 -9.03 -23.19 -0.28
N THR A 123 -8.21 -22.13 -0.36
CA THR A 123 -6.94 -22.00 0.39
C THR A 123 -6.94 -20.83 1.36
N TYR A 124 -8.07 -20.15 1.52
CA TYR A 124 -8.18 -18.92 2.30
C TYR A 124 -8.67 -19.22 3.72
N PRO A 125 -8.46 -18.29 4.69
CA PRO A 125 -9.08 -18.43 6.01
C PRO A 125 -10.60 -18.62 5.88
N PRO A 126 -11.24 -19.36 6.78
CA PRO A 126 -12.69 -19.65 6.66
C PRO A 126 -13.54 -18.36 6.62
N PHE A 127 -13.08 -17.30 7.27
CA PHE A 127 -13.76 -15.99 7.26
C PHE A 127 -13.97 -15.47 5.83
N ALA A 128 -13.05 -15.76 4.91
CA ALA A 128 -13.20 -15.35 3.51
C ALA A 128 -14.47 -15.95 2.89
N ALA A 129 -14.73 -17.23 3.14
CA ALA A 129 -15.96 -17.89 2.64
C ALA A 129 -17.22 -17.19 3.17
N ILE A 130 -17.18 -16.79 4.45
CA ILE A 130 -18.31 -16.05 5.08
C ILE A 130 -18.51 -14.69 4.39
N VAL A 131 -17.42 -13.95 4.15
CA VAL A 131 -17.47 -12.63 3.49
C VAL A 131 -18.01 -12.76 2.06
N PHE A 132 -17.63 -13.80 1.34
CA PHE A 132 -18.05 -13.99 -0.06
C PHE A 132 -19.41 -14.67 -0.17
N TYR A 133 -19.99 -15.16 0.94
CA TYR A 133 -21.25 -15.91 0.92
C TYR A 133 -22.39 -15.16 0.21
N PRO A 134 -22.66 -13.87 0.46
CA PRO A 134 -23.73 -13.20 -0.26
C PRO A 134 -23.52 -13.15 -1.79
N LEU A 135 -22.27 -13.22 -2.25
CA LEU A 135 -21.96 -13.13 -3.68
C LEU A 135 -22.31 -14.44 -4.42
N HIS A 136 -22.18 -15.61 -3.75
CA HIS A 136 -22.49 -16.87 -4.43
C HIS A 136 -23.97 -17.02 -4.75
N LEU A 137 -24.82 -16.23 -4.08
CA LEU A 137 -26.28 -16.23 -4.32
C LEU A 137 -26.67 -15.47 -5.60
N LEU A 138 -25.72 -14.78 -6.23
CA LEU A 138 -25.94 -13.99 -7.42
C LEU A 138 -25.43 -14.69 -8.69
N PRO A 139 -26.00 -14.39 -9.88
CA PRO A 139 -25.46 -14.94 -11.11
C PRO A 139 -23.97 -14.60 -11.30
N PHE A 140 -23.16 -15.58 -11.65
CA PHE A 140 -21.70 -15.43 -11.77
C PHE A 140 -21.30 -14.23 -12.65
N GLY A 141 -21.93 -14.07 -13.83
CA GLY A 141 -21.59 -12.97 -14.75
C GLY A 141 -21.79 -11.60 -14.11
N LEU A 142 -22.81 -11.44 -13.28
CA LEU A 142 -23.06 -10.19 -12.56
C LEU A 142 -21.94 -9.95 -11.51
N VAL A 143 -21.58 -11.00 -10.76
CA VAL A 143 -20.51 -10.93 -9.77
C VAL A 143 -19.17 -10.61 -10.45
N ALA A 144 -18.85 -11.30 -11.56
CA ALA A 144 -17.61 -11.10 -12.30
C ALA A 144 -17.48 -9.65 -12.80
N LEU A 145 -18.54 -9.10 -13.39
CA LEU A 145 -18.55 -7.71 -13.86
C LEU A 145 -18.38 -6.74 -12.67
N GLY A 146 -19.18 -6.93 -11.62
CA GLY A 146 -19.09 -6.11 -10.40
C GLY A 146 -17.68 -6.16 -9.79
N TRP A 147 -17.08 -7.35 -9.76
CA TRP A 147 -15.72 -7.56 -9.24
C TRP A 147 -14.67 -6.80 -10.06
N GLN A 148 -14.77 -6.86 -11.39
CA GLN A 148 -13.87 -6.12 -12.30
C GLN A 148 -13.99 -4.61 -12.05
N LEU A 149 -15.22 -4.09 -11.99
CA LEU A 149 -15.46 -2.67 -11.77
C LEU A 149 -14.98 -2.24 -10.38
N ALA A 150 -15.23 -3.05 -9.34
CA ALA A 150 -14.77 -2.79 -7.98
C ALA A 150 -13.22 -2.78 -7.92
N THR A 151 -12.57 -3.71 -8.63
CA THR A 151 -11.10 -3.77 -8.71
C THR A 151 -10.53 -2.51 -9.38
N ILE A 152 -11.15 -2.04 -10.47
CA ILE A 152 -10.74 -0.80 -11.15
C ILE A 152 -10.92 0.41 -10.21
N ALA A 153 -12.06 0.50 -9.55
CA ALA A 153 -12.34 1.58 -8.60
C ALA A 153 -11.35 1.56 -7.42
N ALA A 154 -11.08 0.37 -6.89
CA ALA A 154 -10.10 0.19 -5.80
C ALA A 154 -8.68 0.58 -6.26
N LEU A 155 -8.28 0.19 -7.47
CA LEU A 155 -6.98 0.56 -8.03
C LEU A 155 -6.86 2.09 -8.13
N TYR A 156 -7.88 2.77 -8.67
CA TYR A 156 -7.89 4.24 -8.70
C TYR A 156 -7.80 4.81 -7.28
N GLY A 157 -8.56 4.23 -6.35
CA GLY A 157 -8.52 4.60 -4.93
C GLY A 157 -7.14 4.43 -4.32
N ALA A 158 -6.48 3.30 -4.59
CA ALA A 158 -5.11 3.02 -4.11
C ALA A 158 -4.12 4.07 -4.62
N VAL A 159 -4.21 4.42 -5.92
CA VAL A 159 -3.37 5.48 -6.52
C VAL A 159 -3.64 6.82 -5.81
N ARG A 160 -4.93 7.18 -5.62
CA ARG A 160 -5.29 8.44 -4.95
C ARG A 160 -4.80 8.48 -3.49
N ILE A 161 -4.94 7.38 -2.75
CA ILE A 161 -4.47 7.32 -1.37
C ILE A 161 -2.94 7.41 -1.33
N SER A 162 -2.24 6.73 -2.24
CA SER A 162 -0.77 6.84 -2.36
C SER A 162 -0.36 8.31 -2.57
N GLN A 163 -1.01 9.01 -3.50
CA GLN A 163 -0.78 10.45 -3.73
C GLN A 163 -1.01 11.28 -2.46
N ARG A 164 -2.09 10.97 -1.70
CA ARG A 164 -2.38 11.69 -0.45
C ARG A 164 -1.31 11.45 0.61
N LEU A 165 -0.82 10.21 0.71
CA LEU A 165 0.29 9.88 1.61
C LEU A 165 1.57 10.63 1.25
N LEU A 166 1.73 10.99 -0.03
CA LEU A 166 2.86 11.80 -0.53
C LEU A 166 2.61 13.30 -0.45
N GLY A 167 1.49 13.74 0.13
CA GLY A 167 1.16 15.16 0.28
C GLY A 167 0.60 15.83 -0.96
N VAL A 168 0.23 15.06 -1.99
CA VAL A 168 -0.37 15.65 -3.21
C VAL A 168 -1.77 16.21 -2.87
N ALA A 169 -1.97 17.48 -3.17
CA ALA A 169 -3.22 18.20 -2.89
C ALA A 169 -4.43 17.60 -3.62
N ALA A 170 -5.62 17.92 -3.09
CA ALA A 170 -6.90 17.43 -3.61
C ALA A 170 -7.36 18.16 -4.88
N GLY A 171 -6.46 18.39 -5.83
CA GLY A 171 -6.76 19.17 -7.04
C GLY A 171 -7.05 18.32 -8.27
N ALA A 172 -7.48 18.99 -9.34
CA ALA A 172 -7.76 18.36 -10.64
C ALA A 172 -6.50 17.69 -11.21
N HIS A 173 -5.34 18.34 -11.08
CA HIS A 173 -4.07 17.78 -11.57
C HIS A 173 -3.78 16.40 -10.95
N GLY A 174 -3.90 16.28 -9.62
CA GLY A 174 -3.68 15.00 -8.93
C GLY A 174 -4.66 13.91 -9.41
N ARG A 175 -5.94 14.29 -9.64
CA ARG A 175 -6.94 13.35 -10.18
C ARG A 175 -6.56 12.86 -11.58
N ARG A 176 -6.13 13.77 -12.45
CA ARG A 176 -5.72 13.43 -13.83
C ARG A 176 -4.49 12.50 -13.83
N VAL A 177 -3.48 12.82 -13.02
CA VAL A 177 -2.30 11.95 -12.86
C VAL A 177 -2.72 10.56 -12.35
N ALA A 178 -3.68 10.48 -11.42
CA ALA A 178 -4.19 9.20 -10.94
C ALA A 178 -4.91 8.42 -12.05
N MET A 179 -5.67 9.11 -12.92
CA MET A 179 -6.31 8.47 -14.08
C MET A 179 -5.26 7.83 -15.00
N VAL A 180 -4.16 8.56 -15.28
CA VAL A 180 -3.06 8.03 -16.12
C VAL A 180 -2.41 6.81 -15.44
N TRP A 181 -2.07 6.90 -14.14
CA TRP A 181 -1.49 5.77 -13.41
C TRP A 181 -2.42 4.56 -13.44
N THR A 182 -3.71 4.75 -13.18
CA THR A 182 -4.70 3.66 -13.22
C THR A 182 -4.75 3.03 -14.61
N ALA A 183 -4.85 3.87 -15.66
CA ALA A 183 -4.92 3.40 -17.04
C ALA A 183 -3.71 2.54 -17.43
N VAL A 184 -2.51 2.96 -17.02
CA VAL A 184 -1.27 2.24 -17.35
C VAL A 184 -1.14 0.97 -16.50
N THR A 185 -1.41 1.07 -15.19
CA THR A 185 -1.16 -0.05 -14.28
C THR A 185 -2.17 -1.19 -14.41
N ILE A 186 -3.33 -0.98 -15.03
CA ILE A 186 -4.23 -2.08 -15.42
C ILE A 186 -3.47 -3.16 -16.22
N TRP A 187 -2.44 -2.78 -16.98
CA TRP A 187 -1.74 -3.65 -17.94
C TRP A 187 -0.46 -4.27 -17.39
N ILE A 188 0.03 -3.88 -16.21
CA ILE A 188 1.20 -4.54 -15.61
C ILE A 188 0.83 -5.98 -15.19
N GLU A 189 1.79 -6.89 -15.23
CA GLU A 189 1.55 -8.32 -14.97
C GLU A 189 0.79 -8.59 -13.66
N PRO A 190 1.14 -7.98 -12.51
CA PRO A 190 0.37 -8.23 -11.28
C PRO A 190 -1.11 -7.87 -11.40
N LEU A 191 -1.42 -6.81 -12.15
CA LEU A 191 -2.81 -6.39 -12.33
C LEU A 191 -3.50 -7.21 -13.42
N ARG A 192 -2.80 -7.52 -14.53
CA ARG A 192 -3.36 -8.42 -15.55
C ARG A 192 -3.83 -9.72 -14.91
N SER A 193 -2.94 -10.40 -14.17
CA SER A 193 -3.30 -11.67 -13.51
C SER A 193 -4.37 -11.48 -12.42
N THR A 194 -4.37 -10.32 -11.72
CA THR A 194 -5.46 -9.98 -10.80
C THR A 194 -6.82 -9.95 -11.52
N PHE A 195 -6.88 -9.28 -12.67
CA PHE A 195 -8.11 -9.17 -13.45
C PHE A 195 -8.49 -10.51 -14.08
N ASP A 196 -7.51 -11.24 -14.64
CA ASP A 196 -7.76 -12.50 -15.34
C ASP A 196 -8.30 -13.57 -14.39
N TYR A 197 -7.79 -13.63 -13.16
CA TYR A 197 -8.17 -14.64 -12.16
C TYR A 197 -9.30 -14.18 -11.24
N GLY A 198 -9.63 -12.89 -11.22
CA GLY A 198 -10.62 -12.34 -10.28
C GLY A 198 -10.09 -12.24 -8.85
N GLN A 199 -8.82 -11.89 -8.68
CA GLN A 199 -8.14 -11.84 -7.37
C GLN A 199 -8.56 -10.64 -6.51
N VAL A 200 -8.59 -10.86 -5.19
CA VAL A 200 -9.02 -9.88 -4.17
C VAL A 200 -7.92 -8.87 -3.81
N ASN A 201 -6.69 -9.06 -4.26
CA ASN A 201 -5.49 -8.38 -3.73
C ASN A 201 -5.56 -6.84 -3.80
N VAL A 202 -6.10 -6.28 -4.90
CA VAL A 202 -6.19 -4.81 -5.05
C VAL A 202 -7.16 -4.22 -4.02
N LEU A 203 -8.26 -4.93 -3.74
CA LEU A 203 -9.22 -4.49 -2.72
C LEU A 203 -8.56 -4.46 -1.34
N LEU A 204 -7.81 -5.53 -0.99
CA LEU A 204 -7.10 -5.61 0.29
C LEU A 204 -5.98 -4.57 0.39
N MET A 205 -5.19 -4.38 -0.68
CA MET A 205 -4.15 -3.34 -0.75
C MET A 205 -4.77 -1.95 -0.49
N THR A 206 -5.91 -1.68 -1.12
CA THR A 206 -6.60 -0.38 -0.96
C THR A 206 -7.06 -0.18 0.48
N ALA A 207 -7.59 -1.24 1.12
CA ALA A 207 -7.99 -1.20 2.54
C ALA A 207 -6.78 -0.90 3.44
N VAL A 208 -5.63 -1.57 3.20
CA VAL A 208 -4.40 -1.32 3.97
C VAL A 208 -3.87 0.09 3.74
N LEU A 209 -3.85 0.57 2.48
CA LEU A 209 -3.44 1.95 2.19
C LEU A 209 -4.32 2.94 2.94
N TRP A 210 -5.63 2.69 3.00
CA TRP A 210 -6.55 3.53 3.76
C TRP A 210 -6.26 3.47 5.26
N ALA A 211 -5.97 2.27 5.79
CA ALA A 211 -5.58 2.10 7.19
C ALA A 211 -4.35 2.94 7.54
N VAL A 212 -3.36 2.96 6.62
CA VAL A 212 -2.13 3.76 6.81
C VAL A 212 -2.43 5.26 6.69
N TYR A 213 -3.28 5.65 5.75
CA TYR A 213 -3.67 7.05 5.55
C TYR A 213 -4.47 7.59 6.73
N SER A 214 -5.36 6.80 7.30
CA SER A 214 -6.25 7.19 8.40
C SER A 214 -5.48 7.56 9.67
N THR A 215 -5.93 8.59 10.36
CA THR A 215 -5.45 8.94 11.70
C THR A 215 -6.25 8.25 12.80
N ARG A 216 -7.41 7.68 12.47
CA ARG A 216 -8.29 6.98 13.42
C ARG A 216 -7.73 5.58 13.71
N TRP A 217 -7.27 5.35 14.93
CA TRP A 217 -6.65 4.08 15.30
C TRP A 217 -7.59 2.88 15.08
N TRP A 218 -8.89 3.06 15.42
CA TRP A 218 -9.87 1.98 15.28
C TRP A 218 -10.09 1.60 13.81
N LEU A 219 -10.18 2.60 12.91
CA LEU A 219 -10.37 2.33 11.48
C LEU A 219 -9.13 1.63 10.89
N SER A 220 -7.94 2.06 11.29
CA SER A 220 -6.70 1.43 10.84
C SER A 220 -6.62 -0.02 11.29
N GLY A 221 -6.92 -0.29 12.56
CA GLY A 221 -6.92 -1.65 13.09
C GLY A 221 -8.01 -2.52 12.46
N LEU A 222 -9.21 -1.96 12.30
CA LEU A 222 -10.34 -2.67 11.66
C LEU A 222 -9.96 -3.13 10.25
N LEU A 223 -9.46 -2.20 9.41
CA LEU A 223 -9.16 -2.51 8.00
C LEU A 223 -8.04 -3.56 7.88
N VAL A 224 -6.97 -3.45 8.69
CA VAL A 224 -5.87 -4.43 8.66
C VAL A 224 -6.34 -5.79 9.18
N GLY A 225 -7.09 -5.80 10.29
CA GLY A 225 -7.60 -7.04 10.89
C GLY A 225 -8.56 -7.80 9.98
N LEU A 226 -9.52 -7.07 9.35
CA LEU A 226 -10.45 -7.68 8.39
C LEU A 226 -9.73 -8.18 7.14
N ALA A 227 -8.79 -7.39 6.61
CA ALA A 227 -8.00 -7.81 5.45
C ALA A 227 -7.24 -9.11 5.75
N ALA A 228 -6.62 -9.20 6.94
CA ALA A 228 -5.92 -10.40 7.38
C ALA A 228 -6.88 -11.61 7.56
N GLY A 229 -8.11 -11.35 8.02
CA GLY A 229 -9.14 -12.39 8.16
C GLY A 229 -9.61 -12.94 6.82
N ILE A 230 -9.63 -12.12 5.78
CA ILE A 230 -10.01 -12.56 4.42
C ILE A 230 -8.83 -13.30 3.77
N LYS A 231 -7.62 -12.79 3.93
CA LYS A 231 -6.40 -13.35 3.33
C LYS A 231 -5.24 -13.02 4.26
N LEU A 232 -4.43 -14.02 4.62
CA LEU A 232 -3.41 -13.81 5.65
C LEU A 232 -2.28 -12.82 5.27
N THR A 233 -2.01 -12.66 3.98
CA THR A 233 -0.88 -11.82 3.55
C THR A 233 -0.95 -10.38 4.08
N PRO A 234 -2.11 -9.68 4.15
CA PRO A 234 -2.17 -8.35 4.75
C PRO A 234 -1.81 -8.28 6.25
N ALA A 235 -1.71 -9.41 6.95
CA ALA A 235 -1.28 -9.40 8.37
C ALA A 235 0.11 -8.77 8.52
N VAL A 236 0.95 -8.84 7.48
CA VAL A 236 2.27 -8.19 7.49
C VAL A 236 2.16 -6.67 7.70
N SER A 237 1.05 -6.06 7.30
CA SER A 237 0.79 -4.63 7.54
C SER A 237 0.68 -4.31 9.04
N GLY A 238 0.38 -5.31 9.89
CA GLY A 238 0.44 -5.16 11.36
C GLY A 238 1.86 -4.83 11.83
N VAL A 239 2.88 -5.36 11.14
CA VAL A 239 4.29 -5.04 11.41
C VAL A 239 4.54 -3.54 11.13
N TYR A 240 3.96 -3.01 10.04
CA TYR A 240 4.01 -1.57 9.77
C TYR A 240 3.40 -0.76 10.91
N LEU A 241 2.19 -1.15 11.39
CA LEU A 241 1.51 -0.43 12.48
C LEU A 241 2.37 -0.42 13.75
N ALA A 242 2.94 -1.56 14.11
CA ALA A 242 3.81 -1.72 15.29
C ALA A 242 5.09 -0.89 15.12
N GLY A 243 5.77 -0.98 13.98
CA GLY A 243 7.00 -0.24 13.68
C GLY A 243 6.78 1.27 13.64
N ALA A 244 5.59 1.70 13.23
CA ALA A 244 5.18 3.11 13.25
C ALA A 244 4.69 3.55 14.65
N ARG A 245 4.74 2.66 15.64
CA ARG A 245 4.31 2.88 17.04
C ARG A 245 2.84 3.24 17.17
N ARG A 246 2.00 2.74 16.24
CA ARG A 246 0.55 2.93 16.28
C ARG A 246 -0.07 1.81 17.11
N TRP A 247 0.35 1.67 18.37
CA TRP A 247 0.06 0.53 19.24
C TRP A 247 -1.43 0.22 19.37
N ALA A 248 -2.28 1.26 19.54
CA ALA A 248 -3.72 1.05 19.64
C ALA A 248 -4.28 0.39 18.36
N ALA A 249 -3.82 0.83 17.18
CA ALA A 249 -4.22 0.23 15.91
C ALA A 249 -3.68 -1.19 15.76
N THR A 250 -2.43 -1.42 16.19
CA THR A 250 -1.80 -2.75 16.15
C THR A 250 -2.59 -3.76 16.99
N VAL A 251 -2.86 -3.41 18.25
CA VAL A 251 -3.61 -4.30 19.15
C VAL A 251 -5.02 -4.52 18.60
N PHE A 252 -5.68 -3.45 18.16
CA PHE A 252 -7.04 -3.57 17.63
C PHE A 252 -7.07 -4.42 16.35
N SER A 253 -6.05 -4.35 15.49
CA SER A 253 -6.00 -5.21 14.31
C SER A 253 -5.89 -6.70 14.69
N ALA A 254 -5.12 -7.01 15.74
CA ALA A 254 -5.04 -8.37 16.26
C ALA A 254 -6.40 -8.80 16.85
N VAL A 255 -7.07 -7.92 17.61
CA VAL A 255 -8.41 -8.21 18.18
C VAL A 255 -9.42 -8.50 17.05
N ILE A 256 -9.43 -7.66 16.01
CA ILE A 256 -10.34 -7.87 14.85
C ILE A 256 -10.00 -9.18 14.14
N PHE A 257 -8.71 -9.46 13.90
CA PHE A 257 -8.30 -10.73 13.29
C PHE A 257 -8.78 -11.92 14.12
N LEU A 258 -8.58 -11.88 15.45
CA LEU A 258 -9.06 -12.93 16.34
C LEU A 258 -10.60 -13.03 16.32
N ALA A 259 -11.30 -11.89 16.20
CA ALA A 259 -12.76 -11.89 16.05
C ALA A 259 -13.19 -12.59 14.74
N THR A 260 -12.43 -12.43 13.63
CA THR A 260 -12.73 -13.15 12.39
C THR A 260 -12.56 -14.66 12.58
N ILE A 261 -11.56 -15.08 13.39
CA ILE A 261 -11.39 -16.50 13.74
C ILE A 261 -12.57 -16.98 14.59
N GLY A 262 -12.96 -16.19 15.61
CA GLY A 262 -14.11 -16.51 16.47
C GLY A 262 -15.40 -16.67 15.67
N ILE A 263 -15.67 -15.74 14.74
CA ILE A 263 -16.83 -15.84 13.82
C ILE A 263 -16.75 -17.11 13.00
N SER A 264 -15.55 -17.44 12.50
CA SER A 264 -15.33 -18.65 11.71
C SER A 264 -15.63 -19.91 12.52
N VAL A 265 -15.20 -19.94 13.79
CA VAL A 265 -15.51 -21.09 14.68
C VAL A 265 -17.02 -21.26 14.84
N LEU A 266 -17.75 -20.16 15.00
CA LEU A 266 -19.21 -20.22 15.18
C LEU A 266 -19.94 -20.66 13.91
N VAL A 267 -19.43 -20.30 12.73
CA VAL A 267 -20.12 -20.57 11.45
C VAL A 267 -19.66 -21.90 10.83
N VAL A 268 -18.35 -22.17 10.87
CA VAL A 268 -17.72 -23.27 10.11
C VAL A 268 -17.23 -24.40 11.03
N GLY A 269 -17.19 -24.15 12.33
CA GLY A 269 -16.85 -25.17 13.33
C GLY A 269 -15.41 -25.67 13.20
N ASP A 270 -15.25 -27.01 13.26
CA ASP A 270 -13.94 -27.70 13.24
C ASP A 270 -13.09 -27.40 11.99
N GLN A 271 -13.70 -26.99 10.88
CA GLN A 271 -12.97 -26.59 9.69
C GLN A 271 -12.06 -25.39 9.97
N THR A 272 -12.44 -24.53 10.93
CA THR A 272 -11.59 -23.40 11.36
C THR A 272 -10.30 -23.91 12.00
N ARG A 273 -10.43 -24.85 12.95
CA ARG A 273 -9.26 -25.48 13.58
C ARG A 273 -8.38 -26.14 12.51
N TYR A 274 -8.99 -26.97 11.66
CA TYR A 274 -8.29 -27.69 10.59
C TYR A 274 -7.46 -26.73 9.72
N TYR A 275 -8.04 -25.57 9.36
CA TYR A 275 -7.30 -24.57 8.58
C TYR A 275 -6.04 -24.11 9.32
N PHE A 276 -6.18 -23.67 10.56
CA PHE A 276 -5.06 -23.05 11.28
C PHE A 276 -4.01 -24.06 11.78
N THR A 277 -4.35 -25.33 11.97
CA THR A 277 -3.40 -26.33 12.47
C THR A 277 -2.77 -27.19 11.36
N GLU A 278 -3.50 -27.41 10.26
CA GLU A 278 -3.05 -28.35 9.21
C GLU A 278 -2.76 -27.62 7.89
N LEU A 279 -3.71 -26.81 7.40
CA LEU A 279 -3.64 -26.29 6.04
C LEU A 279 -2.75 -25.05 5.90
N LEU A 280 -2.68 -24.23 6.94
CA LEU A 280 -1.93 -22.97 6.90
C LEU A 280 -0.45 -23.17 6.55
N GLY A 281 0.15 -24.29 7.00
CA GLY A 281 1.54 -24.61 6.74
C GLY A 281 1.79 -25.32 5.39
N ASP A 282 0.71 -25.76 4.72
CA ASP A 282 0.83 -26.57 3.50
C ASP A 282 0.87 -25.70 2.25
N ALA A 283 2.06 -25.29 1.86
CA ALA A 283 2.26 -24.50 0.65
C ALA A 283 1.94 -25.30 -0.63
N HIS A 284 2.08 -26.64 -0.60
CA HIS A 284 1.79 -27.45 -1.79
C HIS A 284 0.30 -27.46 -2.12
N ARG A 285 -0.56 -27.32 -1.11
CA ARG A 285 -2.00 -27.16 -1.33
C ARG A 285 -2.32 -25.86 -2.08
N VAL A 286 -1.52 -24.81 -1.87
CA VAL A 286 -1.72 -23.51 -2.54
C VAL A 286 -1.33 -23.60 -4.02
N GLY A 287 -0.32 -24.41 -4.34
CA GLY A 287 0.07 -24.63 -5.72
C GLY A 287 1.55 -24.97 -5.92
N PRO A 288 2.00 -25.08 -7.19
CA PRO A 288 3.36 -25.50 -7.50
C PRO A 288 4.40 -24.47 -7.06
N ILE A 289 5.25 -24.87 -6.11
CA ILE A 289 6.22 -23.99 -5.43
C ILE A 289 7.19 -23.32 -6.41
N ALA A 290 7.66 -24.08 -7.42
CA ALA A 290 8.76 -23.64 -8.29
C ALA A 290 8.32 -23.00 -9.60
N THR A 291 7.01 -22.77 -9.80
CA THR A 291 6.56 -22.08 -11.01
C THR A 291 7.17 -20.67 -11.11
N SER A 292 7.39 -20.18 -12.33
CA SER A 292 7.90 -18.83 -12.59
C SER A 292 7.02 -17.74 -11.97
N PHE A 293 5.74 -18.00 -11.78
CA PHE A 293 4.81 -17.07 -11.15
C PHE A 293 5.08 -16.88 -9.64
N ASN A 294 5.72 -17.86 -8.97
CA ASN A 294 6.04 -17.74 -7.54
C ASN A 294 7.33 -16.92 -7.36
N GLN A 295 7.18 -15.66 -7.02
CA GLN A 295 8.26 -14.70 -6.84
C GLN A 295 8.59 -14.49 -5.34
N SER A 296 8.55 -15.59 -4.55
CA SER A 296 9.02 -15.64 -3.15
C SER A 296 10.42 -16.26 -3.08
N TRP A 297 11.10 -16.08 -1.94
CA TRP A 297 12.40 -16.73 -1.70
C TRP A 297 12.28 -18.25 -1.81
N ARG A 298 11.24 -18.87 -1.23
CA ARG A 298 11.07 -20.34 -1.32
C ARG A 298 10.97 -20.78 -2.77
N GLY A 299 10.16 -20.09 -3.58
CA GLY A 299 10.02 -20.41 -5.00
C GLY A 299 11.33 -20.22 -5.77
N GLY A 300 12.03 -19.10 -5.53
CA GLY A 300 13.30 -18.78 -6.19
C GLY A 300 14.40 -19.79 -5.87
N LEU A 301 14.61 -20.09 -4.60
CA LEU A 301 15.63 -21.04 -4.16
C LEU A 301 15.32 -22.45 -4.67
N SER A 302 14.04 -22.84 -4.63
CA SER A 302 13.64 -24.17 -5.13
C SER A 302 13.95 -24.31 -6.62
N ARG A 303 13.71 -23.26 -7.41
CA ARG A 303 14.08 -23.26 -8.85
C ARG A 303 15.59 -23.44 -9.07
N ILE A 304 16.40 -22.74 -8.27
CA ILE A 304 17.88 -22.81 -8.40
C ILE A 304 18.39 -24.20 -8.02
N LEU A 305 17.89 -24.75 -6.90
CA LEU A 305 18.39 -26.01 -6.35
C LEU A 305 17.75 -27.26 -6.98
N GLY A 306 16.65 -27.11 -7.71
CA GLY A 306 15.98 -28.22 -8.38
C GLY A 306 15.11 -29.08 -7.46
N HIS A 307 14.89 -28.65 -6.22
CA HIS A 307 13.99 -29.32 -5.25
C HIS A 307 13.38 -28.30 -4.30
N ASP A 308 12.25 -28.62 -3.68
CA ASP A 308 11.63 -27.71 -2.71
C ASP A 308 12.53 -27.57 -1.47
N VAL A 309 12.93 -26.34 -1.18
CA VAL A 309 13.77 -26.03 -0.02
C VAL A 309 12.99 -26.10 1.31
N GLY A 310 11.66 -26.17 1.25
CA GLY A 310 10.82 -26.20 2.45
C GLY A 310 11.06 -24.99 3.36
N PHE A 311 11.01 -25.23 4.65
CA PHE A 311 11.43 -24.25 5.67
C PHE A 311 12.84 -24.56 6.19
N GLY A 312 13.69 -25.07 5.31
CA GLY A 312 15.07 -25.45 5.64
C GLY A 312 15.97 -24.27 6.03
N PRO A 313 17.15 -24.57 6.57
CA PRO A 313 18.07 -23.53 7.11
C PRO A 313 18.50 -22.49 6.07
N LEU A 314 18.61 -22.86 4.80
CA LEU A 314 18.96 -21.91 3.73
C LEU A 314 17.85 -20.86 3.56
N LEU A 315 16.57 -21.28 3.51
CA LEU A 315 15.46 -20.31 3.41
C LEU A 315 15.43 -19.40 4.63
N VAL A 316 15.60 -19.97 5.82
CA VAL A 316 15.61 -19.21 7.09
C VAL A 316 16.74 -18.16 7.06
N ALA A 317 17.94 -18.54 6.64
CA ALA A 317 19.09 -17.63 6.57
C ALA A 317 18.85 -16.47 5.58
N VAL A 318 18.32 -16.79 4.39
CA VAL A 318 18.06 -15.78 3.35
C VAL A 318 16.93 -14.82 3.79
N VAL A 319 15.88 -15.36 4.41
CA VAL A 319 14.77 -14.54 4.93
C VAL A 319 15.27 -13.65 6.08
N ALA A 320 16.10 -14.19 6.99
CA ALA A 320 16.69 -13.41 8.09
C ALA A 320 17.58 -12.27 7.55
N GLY A 321 18.39 -12.55 6.54
CA GLY A 321 19.21 -11.51 5.87
C GLY A 321 18.34 -10.44 5.22
N THR A 322 17.25 -10.87 4.58
CA THR A 322 16.28 -9.94 3.97
C THR A 322 15.57 -9.10 5.05
N ALA A 323 15.25 -9.68 6.20
CA ALA A 323 14.66 -8.96 7.33
C ALA A 323 15.62 -7.88 7.86
N VAL A 324 16.90 -8.20 8.01
CA VAL A 324 17.93 -7.20 8.40
C VAL A 324 17.94 -6.07 7.36
N LEU A 325 17.96 -6.41 6.08
CA LEU A 325 17.96 -5.42 5.00
C LEU A 325 16.69 -4.55 5.04
N ALA A 326 15.53 -5.15 5.28
CA ALA A 326 14.26 -4.41 5.41
C ALA A 326 14.30 -3.43 6.60
N VAL A 327 14.88 -3.86 7.74
CA VAL A 327 15.07 -2.99 8.91
C VAL A 327 16.01 -1.81 8.56
N LEU A 328 17.11 -2.08 7.84
CA LEU A 328 18.03 -1.02 7.40
C LEU A 328 17.34 -0.04 6.45
N ALA A 329 16.54 -0.54 5.51
CA ALA A 329 15.74 0.27 4.59
C ALA A 329 14.70 1.10 5.35
N TRP A 330 13.98 0.49 6.28
CA TRP A 330 13.00 1.18 7.15
C TRP A 330 13.65 2.33 7.92
N ARG A 331 14.83 2.08 8.50
CA ARG A 331 15.55 3.08 9.30
C ARG A 331 16.11 4.23 8.45
N ALA A 332 16.37 3.96 7.18
CA ALA A 332 16.88 4.97 6.24
C ALA A 332 15.81 5.95 5.75
N LEU A 333 14.53 5.60 5.95
CA LEU A 333 13.39 6.45 5.55
C LEU A 333 12.96 7.36 6.69
N ASP A 334 12.59 8.59 6.35
CA ASP A 334 12.03 9.54 7.32
C ASP A 334 10.78 8.96 7.98
N ARG A 335 10.56 9.30 9.25
CA ARG A 335 9.39 8.83 10.01
C ARG A 335 8.07 9.31 9.41
N SER A 336 8.08 10.45 8.72
CA SER A 336 6.90 10.98 8.03
C SER A 336 6.61 10.28 6.71
N ASP A 337 7.59 9.54 6.13
CA ASP A 337 7.38 8.79 4.88
C ASP A 337 6.62 7.50 5.15
N ARG A 338 5.31 7.65 5.40
CA ARG A 338 4.44 6.52 5.74
C ARG A 338 4.33 5.52 4.59
N LEU A 339 4.28 6.03 3.34
CA LEU A 339 4.14 5.17 2.17
C LEU A 339 5.42 4.36 1.93
N GLY A 340 6.58 5.01 1.94
CA GLY A 340 7.86 4.32 1.76
C GLY A 340 8.07 3.23 2.81
N ARG A 341 7.76 3.52 4.07
CA ARG A 341 7.87 2.54 5.16
C ARG A 341 6.92 1.37 4.98
N LEU A 342 5.67 1.63 4.54
CA LEU A 342 4.72 0.56 4.24
C LEU A 342 5.26 -0.33 3.11
N ILE A 343 5.76 0.29 2.03
CA ILE A 343 6.33 -0.43 0.89
C ILE A 343 7.45 -1.38 1.33
N VAL A 344 8.35 -0.94 2.22
CA VAL A 344 9.42 -1.80 2.75
C VAL A 344 8.85 -3.05 3.42
N VAL A 345 7.80 -2.88 4.23
CA VAL A 345 7.17 -4.01 4.94
C VAL A 345 6.46 -4.95 3.96
N GLU A 346 5.73 -4.40 2.98
CA GLU A 346 4.97 -5.24 2.03
C GLU A 346 5.92 -6.00 1.09
N VAL A 347 6.98 -5.37 0.61
CA VAL A 347 8.01 -6.03 -0.21
C VAL A 347 8.68 -7.15 0.59
N PHE A 348 9.01 -6.91 1.86
CA PHE A 348 9.54 -7.95 2.74
C PHE A 348 8.54 -9.10 2.89
N GLY A 349 7.26 -8.79 3.12
CA GLY A 349 6.19 -9.79 3.23
C GLY A 349 6.06 -10.67 1.99
N LEU A 350 6.18 -10.06 0.80
CA LEU A 350 6.14 -10.79 -0.47
C LEU A 350 7.32 -11.77 -0.59
N LEU A 351 8.51 -11.35 -0.17
CA LEU A 351 9.70 -12.20 -0.22
C LEU A 351 9.65 -13.31 0.84
N LEU A 352 9.06 -13.02 2.00
CA LEU A 352 8.94 -13.93 3.15
C LEU A 352 7.94 -15.07 2.90
N SER A 353 6.81 -14.75 2.27
CA SER A 353 5.71 -15.71 2.06
C SER A 353 6.22 -16.95 1.30
N PRO A 354 5.78 -18.16 1.65
CA PRO A 354 6.20 -19.34 0.90
C PRO A 354 5.73 -19.32 -0.56
N ILE A 355 4.59 -18.67 -0.81
CA ILE A 355 4.08 -18.48 -2.16
C ILE A 355 3.69 -16.99 -2.31
N SER A 356 4.32 -16.35 -3.30
CA SER A 356 3.99 -14.97 -3.72
C SER A 356 3.80 -14.95 -5.23
N TRP A 357 2.59 -15.34 -5.64
CA TRP A 357 2.20 -15.27 -7.05
C TRP A 357 2.36 -13.85 -7.58
N THR A 358 2.57 -13.69 -8.87
CA THR A 358 2.74 -12.37 -9.49
C THR A 358 1.58 -11.42 -9.14
N HIS A 359 0.35 -11.92 -9.01
CA HIS A 359 -0.79 -11.09 -8.63
C HIS A 359 -0.78 -10.64 -7.15
N HIS A 360 0.14 -11.15 -6.31
CA HIS A 360 0.36 -10.59 -4.96
C HIS A 360 1.18 -9.29 -5.04
N TRP A 361 1.94 -9.08 -6.12
CA TRP A 361 2.85 -7.95 -6.28
C TRP A 361 2.14 -6.65 -6.69
N VAL A 362 0.85 -6.52 -6.41
CA VAL A 362 0.07 -5.27 -6.63
C VAL A 362 0.70 -4.08 -5.90
N TRP A 363 1.47 -4.33 -4.85
CA TRP A 363 2.21 -3.31 -4.09
C TRP A 363 3.25 -2.55 -4.92
N LEU A 364 3.58 -3.06 -6.11
CA LEU A 364 4.47 -2.35 -7.05
C LEU A 364 3.81 -1.05 -7.56
N VAL A 365 2.46 -0.96 -7.58
CA VAL A 365 1.78 0.27 -7.99
C VAL A 365 2.12 1.43 -7.02
N PRO A 366 1.83 1.32 -5.70
CA PRO A 366 2.25 2.39 -4.79
C PRO A 366 3.77 2.58 -4.72
N LEU A 367 4.58 1.53 -4.93
CA LEU A 367 6.06 1.65 -4.98
C LEU A 367 6.50 2.56 -6.12
N MET A 368 5.99 2.33 -7.34
CA MET A 368 6.32 3.15 -8.51
C MET A 368 5.91 4.61 -8.31
N ILE A 369 4.71 4.83 -7.78
CA ILE A 369 4.20 6.18 -7.48
C ILE A 369 5.11 6.87 -6.45
N TRP A 370 5.51 6.15 -5.39
CA TRP A 370 6.39 6.65 -4.34
C TRP A 370 7.77 7.01 -4.88
N ALA A 371 8.37 6.15 -5.71
CA ALA A 371 9.72 6.39 -6.25
C ALA A 371 9.74 7.59 -7.21
N ILE A 372 8.67 7.75 -8.02
CA ILE A 372 8.61 8.78 -9.08
C ILE A 372 8.11 10.12 -8.52
N HIS A 373 7.13 10.10 -7.63
CA HIS A 373 6.45 11.33 -7.16
C HIS A 373 6.70 11.65 -5.68
N GLY A 374 7.31 10.72 -4.93
CA GLY A 374 7.46 10.82 -3.48
C GLY A 374 8.67 11.66 -3.03
N PRO A 375 8.93 11.68 -1.73
CA PRO A 375 10.04 12.45 -1.18
C PRO A 375 11.41 11.97 -1.69
N VAL A 376 11.50 10.71 -2.06
CA VAL A 376 12.75 10.09 -2.54
C VAL A 376 13.06 10.40 -4.01
N ARG A 377 12.18 11.10 -4.74
CA ARG A 377 12.36 11.38 -6.18
C ARG A 377 13.67 12.11 -6.50
N ALA A 378 14.24 12.81 -5.53
CA ALA A 378 15.52 13.51 -5.65
C ALA A 378 16.73 12.58 -5.41
N TRP A 379 16.52 11.38 -4.89
CA TRP A 379 17.62 10.42 -4.66
C TRP A 379 18.11 9.88 -5.99
N ARG A 380 19.44 9.71 -6.10
CA ARG A 380 20.01 9.06 -7.28
C ARG A 380 19.43 7.66 -7.41
N GLY A 381 18.93 7.33 -8.59
CA GLY A 381 18.34 6.03 -8.89
C GLY A 381 16.83 5.93 -8.69
N ALA A 382 16.18 6.93 -8.08
CA ALA A 382 14.73 6.87 -7.83
C ALA A 382 13.92 6.65 -9.12
N ARG A 383 14.26 7.40 -10.17
CA ARG A 383 13.60 7.24 -11.48
C ARG A 383 13.86 5.86 -12.09
N LEU A 384 15.08 5.34 -11.93
CA LEU A 384 15.42 4.00 -12.42
C LEU A 384 14.58 2.93 -11.69
N VAL A 385 14.43 3.05 -10.37
CA VAL A 385 13.58 2.14 -9.58
C VAL A 385 12.13 2.22 -10.06
N GLY A 386 11.55 3.44 -10.14
CA GLY A 386 10.15 3.59 -10.52
C GLY A 386 9.84 3.15 -11.94
N TRP A 387 10.60 3.65 -12.92
CA TRP A 387 10.38 3.30 -14.33
C TRP A 387 10.87 1.89 -14.65
N GLY A 388 11.91 1.42 -13.97
CA GLY A 388 12.41 0.05 -14.10
C GLY A 388 11.36 -0.97 -13.69
N TRP A 389 10.71 -0.77 -12.54
CA TRP A 389 9.60 -1.63 -12.12
C TRP A 389 8.44 -1.58 -13.11
N LEU A 390 8.10 -0.39 -13.64
CA LEU A 390 7.03 -0.28 -14.63
C LEU A 390 7.38 -1.07 -15.89
N ALA A 391 8.59 -0.91 -16.44
CA ALA A 391 9.03 -1.62 -17.63
C ALA A 391 9.02 -3.14 -17.38
N LEU A 392 9.59 -3.58 -16.24
CA LEU A 392 9.70 -4.98 -15.89
C LEU A 392 8.32 -5.65 -15.80
N THR A 393 7.37 -4.97 -15.18
CA THR A 393 6.02 -5.52 -14.98
C THR A 393 5.14 -5.41 -16.23
N LEU A 394 5.38 -4.41 -17.11
CA LEU A 394 4.69 -4.34 -18.40
C LEU A 394 5.17 -5.46 -19.33
N ILE A 395 6.48 -5.79 -19.31
CA ILE A 395 7.03 -6.93 -20.04
C ILE A 395 6.43 -8.24 -19.51
N GLY A 396 6.33 -8.39 -18.20
CA GLY A 396 5.77 -9.57 -17.57
C GLY A 396 6.70 -10.78 -17.68
N VAL A 397 7.95 -10.65 -17.21
CA VAL A 397 8.96 -11.70 -17.35
C VAL A 397 8.53 -13.03 -16.75
N PRO A 398 7.92 -13.10 -15.53
CA PRO A 398 7.45 -14.40 -15.02
C PRO A 398 6.40 -15.06 -15.92
N TRP A 399 5.50 -14.27 -16.51
CA TRP A 399 4.50 -14.77 -17.46
C TRP A 399 5.19 -15.30 -18.74
N LEU A 400 6.17 -14.57 -19.27
CA LEU A 400 6.92 -15.03 -20.44
C LEU A 400 7.65 -16.35 -20.17
N LEU A 401 8.25 -16.49 -18.98
CA LEU A 401 8.97 -17.70 -18.57
C LEU A 401 8.04 -18.91 -18.42
N SER A 402 6.74 -18.70 -18.17
CA SER A 402 5.79 -19.80 -18.04
C SER A 402 5.65 -20.59 -19.35
N PHE A 403 5.85 -19.93 -20.52
CA PHE A 403 5.81 -20.61 -21.81
C PHE A 403 7.01 -21.55 -22.04
N ALA A 404 8.10 -21.35 -21.31
CA ALA A 404 9.28 -22.21 -21.36
C ALA A 404 9.23 -23.32 -20.32
N GLN A 405 8.13 -23.43 -19.58
CA GLN A 405 7.97 -24.39 -18.49
C GLN A 405 7.03 -25.52 -18.96
N PRO A 406 7.57 -26.71 -19.27
CA PRO A 406 6.73 -27.79 -19.85
C PRO A 406 5.68 -28.34 -18.87
N ASN A 407 5.96 -28.27 -17.58
CA ASN A 407 5.03 -28.75 -16.54
C ASN A 407 5.15 -27.82 -15.34
N ILE A 408 4.03 -27.30 -14.87
CA ILE A 408 4.00 -26.35 -13.74
C ILE A 408 4.52 -26.97 -12.44
N TRP A 409 4.41 -28.30 -12.29
CA TRP A 409 4.87 -29.03 -11.10
C TRP A 409 6.36 -29.34 -11.13
N GLN A 410 7.02 -29.25 -12.31
CA GLN A 410 8.43 -29.55 -12.46
C GLN A 410 9.29 -28.49 -11.75
N ILE A 411 10.09 -28.92 -10.78
CA ILE A 411 10.97 -28.03 -10.03
C ILE A 411 12.30 -27.83 -10.78
N GLY A 412 12.95 -28.94 -11.16
CA GLY A 412 14.23 -28.90 -11.88
C GLY A 412 14.08 -28.34 -13.29
N ARG A 413 14.96 -27.41 -13.65
CA ARG A 413 14.95 -26.75 -14.95
C ARG A 413 16.35 -26.29 -15.33
N PRO A 414 16.62 -25.94 -16.61
CA PRO A 414 17.90 -25.37 -16.99
C PRO A 414 18.28 -24.16 -16.14
N TRP A 415 19.56 -24.06 -15.80
CA TRP A 415 20.05 -23.02 -14.88
C TRP A 415 19.62 -21.60 -15.32
N TYR A 416 19.66 -21.31 -16.61
CA TYR A 416 19.33 -19.97 -17.11
C TYR A 416 17.84 -19.62 -16.88
N LEU A 417 16.93 -20.61 -16.97
CA LEU A 417 15.51 -20.40 -16.65
C LEU A 417 15.30 -20.26 -15.14
N ALA A 418 16.05 -21.02 -14.34
CA ALA A 418 15.98 -20.94 -12.88
C ALA A 418 16.38 -19.53 -12.40
N TRP A 419 17.51 -19.02 -12.91
CA TRP A 419 18.01 -17.69 -12.54
C TRP A 419 17.15 -16.56 -13.12
N ALA A 420 16.70 -16.66 -14.38
CA ALA A 420 15.79 -15.70 -14.98
C ALA A 420 14.48 -15.57 -14.17
N GLY A 421 14.07 -16.71 -13.57
CA GLY A 421 12.86 -16.76 -12.73
C GLY A 421 12.96 -15.98 -11.41
N LEU A 422 14.13 -15.39 -11.08
CA LEU A 422 14.32 -14.59 -9.86
C LEU A 422 14.00 -13.11 -10.06
N VAL A 423 13.48 -12.73 -11.21
CA VAL A 423 13.45 -11.33 -11.66
C VAL A 423 12.83 -10.36 -10.64
N TYR A 424 11.66 -10.69 -10.05
CA TYR A 424 11.04 -9.80 -9.06
C TYR A 424 11.78 -9.87 -7.72
N ILE A 425 12.30 -11.05 -7.37
CA ILE A 425 13.07 -11.24 -6.12
C ILE A 425 14.33 -10.34 -6.15
N VAL A 426 15.10 -10.43 -7.24
CA VAL A 426 16.33 -9.64 -7.41
C VAL A 426 16.01 -8.14 -7.44
N ALA A 427 14.98 -7.74 -8.19
CA ALA A 427 14.58 -6.34 -8.28
C ALA A 427 14.09 -5.80 -6.92
N ALA A 428 13.39 -6.62 -6.14
CA ALA A 428 12.91 -6.26 -4.80
C ALA A 428 14.08 -6.09 -3.82
N VAL A 429 15.01 -7.03 -3.80
CA VAL A 429 16.22 -6.95 -2.97
C VAL A 429 17.04 -5.72 -3.37
N ALA A 430 17.24 -5.50 -4.67
CA ALA A 430 17.95 -4.32 -5.17
C ALA A 430 17.25 -3.01 -4.74
N THR A 431 15.91 -3.01 -4.74
CA THR A 431 15.12 -1.86 -4.26
C THR A 431 15.36 -1.61 -2.77
N LEU A 432 15.34 -2.65 -1.94
CA LEU A 432 15.61 -2.52 -0.50
C LEU A 432 17.04 -2.03 -0.24
N ILE A 433 18.03 -2.56 -0.99
CA ILE A 433 19.44 -2.12 -0.90
C ILE A 433 19.52 -0.63 -1.28
N TRP A 434 18.88 -0.24 -2.38
CA TRP A 434 18.86 1.16 -2.83
C TRP A 434 18.28 2.07 -1.75
N ILE A 435 17.14 1.70 -1.14
CA ILE A 435 16.52 2.49 -0.08
C ILE A 435 17.51 2.66 1.10
N ALA A 436 18.10 1.54 1.55
CA ALA A 436 19.03 1.55 2.69
C ALA A 436 20.27 2.41 2.41
N ALA A 437 20.84 2.32 1.20
CA ALA A 437 22.07 3.04 0.83
C ALA A 437 21.83 4.52 0.55
N ALA A 438 20.79 4.84 -0.25
CA ALA A 438 20.50 6.22 -0.64
C ALA A 438 19.98 7.05 0.53
N GLY A 439 19.14 6.44 1.39
CA GLY A 439 18.60 7.13 2.56
C GLY A 439 19.67 7.51 3.57
N ARG A 440 20.65 6.64 3.80
CA ARG A 440 21.80 6.96 4.67
C ARG A 440 22.58 8.16 4.14
N ARG A 441 22.84 8.20 2.83
CA ARG A 441 23.54 9.33 2.20
C ARG A 441 22.79 10.64 2.35
N ALA A 442 21.46 10.62 2.15
CA ALA A 442 20.61 11.79 2.30
C ALA A 442 20.62 12.31 3.76
N GLY A 443 20.58 11.42 4.74
CA GLY A 443 20.67 11.79 6.16
C GLY A 443 22.00 12.45 6.51
N HIS A 444 23.11 11.97 5.99
CA HIS A 444 24.44 12.55 6.23
C HIS A 444 24.59 13.96 5.65
N GLN A 445 23.97 14.24 4.48
CA GLN A 445 24.02 15.57 3.86
C GLN A 445 23.26 16.62 4.69
N VAL A 446 22.20 16.25 5.36
CA VAL A 446 21.41 17.16 6.21
C VAL A 446 22.16 17.48 7.51
N THR A 447 22.97 16.54 8.02
CA THR A 447 23.69 16.72 9.30
C THR A 447 25.06 17.36 9.13
N ALA A 448 25.60 17.46 7.92
CA ALA A 448 26.88 18.15 7.68
C ALA A 448 26.67 19.67 7.91
N PRO A 449 27.43 20.30 8.85
CA PRO A 449 27.32 21.74 9.06
C PRO A 449 27.66 22.47 7.76
N SER A 450 26.82 23.42 7.38
CA SER A 450 27.11 24.30 6.25
C SER A 450 28.37 25.08 6.59
N VAL A 451 29.51 24.69 6.04
CA VAL A 451 30.72 25.50 6.10
C VAL A 451 30.46 26.71 5.21
N THR A 452 30.00 27.78 5.81
CA THR A 452 29.89 29.08 5.14
C THR A 452 31.31 29.50 4.75
N PRO A 453 31.61 29.67 3.45
CA PRO A 453 32.96 30.10 3.07
C PRO A 453 33.20 31.45 3.73
N UNK A 454 34.02 31.70 4.56
CA UNK A 454 34.28 32.70 5.04
C UNK A 454 34.59 33.56 4.11
N ARG A 455 34.02 34.42 4.01
CA ARG A 455 34.40 35.58 3.22
C ARG A 455 35.84 35.92 3.53
N GLN A 456 36.71 35.61 2.67
CA GLN A 456 38.05 36.17 2.65
C GLN A 456 37.91 37.71 2.61
N ARG A 457 38.07 38.37 3.77
CA ARG A 457 38.20 39.82 3.84
C ARG A 457 39.47 40.20 3.07
N ASP A 458 39.26 40.84 1.94
CA ASP A 458 40.33 41.40 1.11
C ASP A 458 41.12 42.43 1.92
N ARG A 459 42.32 42.06 2.32
CA ARG A 459 43.27 42.95 2.99
C ARG A 459 44.05 43.76 1.92
N ARG A 460 43.35 44.41 0.98
CA ARG A 460 44.00 45.38 0.07
C ARG A 460 43.22 46.67 0.08
N GLY A 461 43.65 47.62 0.93
CA GLY A 461 43.03 48.96 0.93
C GLY A 461 43.42 49.85 2.09
N ARG A 462 44.70 49.81 2.53
CA ARG A 462 45.22 50.87 3.41
C ARG A 462 46.59 51.30 2.97
N ARG A 463 46.66 52.16 1.95
CA ARG A 463 47.74 53.10 1.78
C ARG A 463 47.26 54.14 0.77
N ARG A 464 47.17 55.39 1.26
CA ARG A 464 47.18 56.75 0.66
C ARG A 464 45.97 57.59 1.03
N GLY A 465 46.28 58.69 1.64
CA GLY A 465 45.42 59.86 1.76
C GLY A 465 45.46 60.64 3.08
N ARG A 466 46.68 61.03 3.58
CA ARG A 466 46.75 62.17 4.42
C ARG A 466 46.81 63.37 3.49
N ALA A 467 45.80 64.31 3.55
CA ALA A 467 46.03 65.75 3.36
C ALA A 467 44.71 66.54 3.55
N ARG A 468 44.80 67.42 4.48
CA ARG A 468 44.26 68.81 4.56
C ARG A 468 42.82 69.00 5.01
N ALA A 469 42.82 69.52 6.20
CA ALA A 469 41.79 70.30 6.81
C ALA A 469 41.50 71.62 6.04
N SER A 470 40.26 72.12 6.10
CA SER A 470 39.96 73.50 6.54
C SER A 470 38.47 73.75 6.39
N CYS A 471 37.87 74.07 7.46
CA CYS A 471 37.14 75.27 7.84
C CYS A 471 36.26 75.92 6.76
N ARG A 472 34.94 76.00 6.98
CA ARG A 472 34.20 77.25 7.19
C ARG A 472 32.67 76.99 7.34
N ARG A 473 32.20 77.67 8.32
CA ARG A 473 30.89 78.08 8.77
C ARG A 473 29.92 78.63 7.71
N CYS A 474 28.66 78.62 8.14
CA CYS A 474 27.56 79.58 7.85
C CYS A 474 26.73 79.22 6.61
N ARG A 475 25.51 79.18 6.66
CA ARG A 475 24.34 79.69 7.38
C ARG A 475 23.22 78.68 7.42
#